data_992853bd2e7bf3f91df4f6058f0dac4e
#
_entry.id   992853bd2e7bf3f91df4f6058f0dac4e
#
_cell.length_a   1.000
_cell.length_b   1.000
_cell.length_c   1.000
_cell.angle_alpha   90.00
_cell.angle_beta   90.00
_cell.angle_gamma   90.00
#
_symmetry.space_group_name_H-M   'P 1'
#
loop_
_entity.id
_entity.type
_entity.pdbx_description
1 polymer ?
#
loop_
_entity_poly.entity_id
_entity_poly.type
_entity_poly.pdbx_seq_one_letter_code
_entity_poly.pdbx_strand_id
1 'polypeptide(L)'
;RSAALNATPEDIALLEDHITQEHAALDAGDRGRALYLSGKFHLEIARIANQKTVADMIDVLIARSSLIIALYWRRESALCESQAHHALIAAIAEHDGTRAEELMQSHLVDLHSALNLHELPPIEQNLRAMLLVDTKR
;
A
#
# COMPACT_ATOMS: atom_id res chain seq x y z
N ARG A 1 -14.03 -1.20 -7.92
CA ARG A 1 -15.36 -0.86 -8.47
C ARG A 1 -16.35 -0.57 -7.35
N SER A 2 -16.63 -1.50 -6.43
CA SER A 2 -17.62 -1.31 -5.35
C SER A 2 -17.28 -0.12 -4.44
N ALA A 3 -16.02 0.13 -4.13
CA ALA A 3 -15.61 1.30 -3.36
C ALA A 3 -16.00 2.62 -4.04
N ALA A 4 -15.80 2.75 -5.34
CA ALA A 4 -16.19 3.93 -6.09
C ALA A 4 -17.71 4.17 -6.07
N LEU A 5 -18.52 3.11 -6.00
CA LEU A 5 -19.98 3.24 -5.91
C LEU A 5 -20.47 3.65 -4.53
N ASN A 6 -19.70 3.37 -3.48
CA ASN A 6 -20.12 3.54 -2.09
C ASN A 6 -19.42 4.71 -1.36
N ALA A 7 -18.33 5.24 -1.93
CA ALA A 7 -17.51 6.24 -1.28
C ALA A 7 -18.28 7.52 -0.95
N THR A 8 -18.10 8.00 0.27
CA THR A 8 -18.58 9.31 0.72
C THR A 8 -17.45 10.35 0.63
N PRO A 9 -17.76 11.66 0.70
CA PRO A 9 -16.72 12.68 0.78
C PRO A 9 -15.75 12.49 1.96
N GLU A 10 -16.26 11.98 3.08
CA GLU A 10 -15.47 11.67 4.27
C GLU A 10 -14.48 10.52 4.02
N ASP A 11 -14.91 9.50 3.25
CA ASP A 11 -14.04 8.39 2.85
C ASP A 11 -12.93 8.88 1.93
N ILE A 12 -13.24 9.79 0.99
CA ILE A 12 -12.22 10.39 0.12
C ILE A 12 -11.19 11.17 0.94
N ALA A 13 -11.65 12.03 1.87
CA ALA A 13 -10.75 12.78 2.75
C ALA A 13 -9.84 11.85 3.59
N LEU A 14 -10.36 10.72 4.05
CA LEU A 14 -9.58 9.71 4.78
C LEU A 14 -8.50 9.08 3.88
N LEU A 15 -8.83 8.73 2.64
CA LEU A 15 -7.87 8.18 1.68
C LEU A 15 -6.77 9.18 1.34
N GLU A 16 -7.11 10.46 1.16
CA GLU A 16 -6.14 11.53 0.92
C GLU A 16 -5.20 11.75 2.11
N ASP A 17 -5.72 11.66 3.35
CA ASP A 17 -4.91 11.75 4.56
C ASP A 17 -3.91 10.58 4.65
N HIS A 18 -4.32 9.36 4.33
CA HIS A 18 -3.43 8.20 4.25
C HIS A 18 -2.26 8.44 3.30
N ILE A 19 -2.51 8.98 2.09
CA ILE A 19 -1.45 9.25 1.11
C ILE A 19 -0.53 10.38 1.60
N THR A 20 -1.09 11.41 2.22
CA THR A 20 -0.30 12.51 2.81
C THR A 20 0.67 11.98 3.87
N GLN A 21 0.21 11.09 4.74
CA GLN A 21 1.05 10.47 5.76
C GLN A 21 2.10 9.52 5.15
N GLU A 22 1.74 8.76 4.10
CA GLU A 22 2.65 7.88 3.37
C GLU A 22 3.80 8.69 2.75
N HIS A 23 3.50 9.82 2.09
CA HIS A 23 4.51 10.71 1.52
C HIS A 23 5.44 11.28 2.61
N ALA A 24 4.87 11.75 3.72
CA ALA A 24 5.67 12.26 4.82
C ALA A 24 6.62 11.19 5.39
N ALA A 25 6.19 9.92 5.43
CA ALA A 25 7.04 8.81 5.85
C ALA A 25 8.15 8.51 4.83
N LEU A 26 7.86 8.58 3.52
CA LEU A 26 8.84 8.41 2.45
C LEU A 26 9.89 9.53 2.49
N ASP A 27 9.47 10.79 2.64
CA ASP A 27 10.35 11.95 2.73
C ASP A 27 11.26 11.89 3.97
N ALA A 28 10.76 11.31 5.06
CA ALA A 28 11.54 11.04 6.26
C ALA A 28 12.47 9.82 6.16
N GLY A 29 12.43 9.07 5.04
CA GLY A 29 13.17 7.82 4.87
C GLY A 29 12.64 6.64 5.67
N ASP A 30 11.45 6.77 6.31
CA ASP A 30 10.80 5.71 7.07
C ASP A 30 10.00 4.77 6.15
N ARG A 31 10.74 3.90 5.46
CA ARG A 31 10.16 2.92 4.53
C ARG A 31 9.18 1.95 5.20
N GLY A 32 9.44 1.58 6.45
CA GLY A 32 8.57 0.67 7.19
C GLY A 32 7.20 1.30 7.45
N ARG A 33 7.18 2.56 7.88
CA ARG A 33 5.95 3.33 8.08
C ARG A 33 5.22 3.58 6.76
N ALA A 34 5.93 3.94 5.69
CA ALA A 34 5.33 4.15 4.38
C ALA A 34 4.63 2.88 3.88
N LEU A 35 5.29 1.72 3.95
CA LEU A 35 4.71 0.44 3.56
C LEU A 35 3.47 0.07 4.41
N TYR A 36 3.52 0.34 5.71
CA TYR A 36 2.37 0.14 6.60
C TYR A 36 1.18 1.02 6.18
N LEU A 37 1.42 2.30 5.87
CA LEU A 37 0.39 3.25 5.46
C LEU A 37 -0.20 2.89 4.10
N SER A 38 0.63 2.46 3.13
CA SER A 38 0.19 1.92 1.85
C SER A 38 -0.74 0.71 2.04
N GLY A 39 -0.38 -0.23 2.91
CA GLY A 39 -1.25 -1.35 3.26
C GLY A 39 -2.59 -0.90 3.86
N LYS A 40 -2.57 0.10 4.75
CA LYS A 40 -3.78 0.68 5.34
C LYS A 40 -4.68 1.36 4.31
N PHE A 41 -4.11 2.07 3.35
CA PHE A 41 -4.84 2.66 2.24
C PHE A 41 -5.66 1.61 1.47
N HIS A 42 -5.06 0.49 1.10
CA HIS A 42 -5.77 -0.60 0.42
C HIS A 42 -6.87 -1.23 1.29
N LEU A 43 -6.63 -1.35 2.59
CA LEU A 43 -7.62 -1.87 3.52
C LEU A 43 -8.83 -0.92 3.65
N GLU A 44 -8.61 0.40 3.69
CA GLU A 44 -9.70 1.37 3.71
C GLU A 44 -10.55 1.32 2.44
N ILE A 45 -9.93 1.19 1.26
CA ILE A 45 -10.68 0.96 0.00
C ILE A 45 -11.56 -0.29 0.10
N ALA A 46 -11.04 -1.37 0.69
CA ALA A 46 -11.81 -2.60 0.87
C ALA A 46 -12.99 -2.42 1.86
N ARG A 47 -12.83 -1.59 2.89
CA ARG A 47 -13.90 -1.24 3.85
C ARG A 47 -14.97 -0.37 3.21
N ILE A 48 -14.58 0.65 2.43
CA ILE A 48 -15.49 1.50 1.66
C ILE A 48 -16.33 0.66 0.68
N ALA A 49 -15.77 -0.40 0.11
CA ALA A 49 -16.50 -1.34 -0.74
C ALA A 49 -17.66 -2.05 -0.01
N ASN A 50 -17.74 -1.94 1.32
CA ASN A 50 -18.77 -2.49 2.19
C ASN A 50 -18.95 -4.02 2.06
N GLN A 51 -17.84 -4.72 1.85
CA GLN A 51 -17.79 -6.18 1.72
C GLN A 51 -16.89 -6.76 2.83
N LYS A 52 -17.45 -6.90 4.04
CA LYS A 52 -16.69 -7.26 5.24
C LYS A 52 -15.78 -8.49 5.05
N THR A 53 -16.28 -9.57 4.50
CA THR A 53 -15.48 -10.80 4.29
C THR A 53 -14.27 -10.56 3.38
N VAL A 54 -14.45 -9.74 2.33
CA VAL A 54 -13.35 -9.38 1.42
C VAL A 54 -12.34 -8.48 2.13
N ALA A 55 -12.80 -7.51 2.92
CA ALA A 55 -11.93 -6.65 3.72
C ALA A 55 -11.09 -7.45 4.74
N ASP A 56 -11.70 -8.41 5.43
CA ASP A 56 -11.00 -9.29 6.37
C ASP A 56 -9.92 -10.14 5.66
N MET A 57 -10.21 -10.66 4.47
CA MET A 57 -9.23 -11.38 3.64
C MET A 57 -8.08 -10.48 3.19
N ILE A 58 -8.39 -9.25 2.76
CA ILE A 58 -7.40 -8.27 2.32
C ILE A 58 -6.47 -7.89 3.48
N ASP A 59 -6.98 -7.70 4.70
CA ASP A 59 -6.16 -7.40 5.88
C ASP A 59 -5.11 -8.50 6.13
N VAL A 60 -5.53 -9.77 6.06
CA VAL A 60 -4.60 -10.91 6.19
C VAL A 60 -3.57 -10.94 5.06
N LEU A 61 -3.99 -10.67 3.82
CA LEU A 61 -3.09 -10.66 2.66
C LEU A 61 -2.07 -9.52 2.75
N ILE A 62 -2.50 -8.33 3.15
CA ILE A 62 -1.62 -7.17 3.36
C ILE A 62 -0.56 -7.49 4.41
N ALA A 63 -0.97 -8.03 5.57
CA ALA A 63 -0.04 -8.40 6.63
C ALA A 63 1.05 -9.39 6.16
N ARG A 64 0.69 -10.32 5.27
CA ARG A 64 1.63 -11.31 4.71
C ARG A 64 2.50 -10.74 3.59
N SER A 65 1.90 -9.96 2.68
CA SER A 65 2.63 -9.40 1.53
C SER A 65 3.57 -8.27 1.93
N SER A 66 3.28 -7.52 2.98
CA SER A 66 4.14 -6.44 3.46
C SER A 66 5.56 -6.91 3.78
N LEU A 67 5.70 -8.10 4.38
CA LEU A 67 7.03 -8.67 4.64
C LEU A 67 7.75 -9.02 3.33
N ILE A 68 7.05 -9.60 2.37
CA ILE A 68 7.60 -9.94 1.05
C ILE A 68 8.03 -8.67 0.33
N ILE A 69 7.18 -7.65 0.33
CA ILE A 69 7.49 -6.36 -0.28
C ILE A 69 8.72 -5.73 0.38
N ALA A 70 8.77 -5.68 1.71
CA ALA A 70 9.90 -5.13 2.45
C ALA A 70 11.24 -5.83 2.12
N LEU A 71 11.21 -7.16 1.92
CA LEU A 71 12.41 -7.96 1.65
C LEU A 71 12.86 -7.95 0.17
N TYR A 72 11.90 -7.92 -0.76
CA TYR A 72 12.16 -8.15 -2.19
C TYR A 72 11.98 -6.90 -3.06
N TRP A 73 11.57 -5.76 -2.49
CA TRP A 73 11.43 -4.51 -3.23
C TRP A 73 12.78 -3.99 -3.73
N ARG A 74 12.94 -3.82 -5.03
CA ARG A 74 14.19 -3.42 -5.66
C ARG A 74 14.12 -2.10 -6.43
N ARG A 75 12.94 -1.56 -6.68
CA ARG A 75 12.79 -0.29 -7.36
C ARG A 75 13.08 0.87 -6.42
N GLU A 76 13.97 1.78 -6.84
CA GLU A 76 14.23 3.02 -6.10
C GLU A 76 13.16 4.11 -6.32
N SER A 77 12.27 3.95 -7.32
CA SER A 77 11.28 4.98 -7.62
C SER A 77 10.00 4.82 -6.81
N ALA A 78 9.97 5.38 -5.63
CA ALA A 78 8.75 5.59 -4.83
C ALA A 78 7.71 6.50 -5.54
N LEU A 79 8.15 7.27 -6.54
CA LEU A 79 7.30 8.23 -7.27
C LEU A 79 6.15 7.58 -8.06
N CYS A 80 6.33 6.33 -8.54
CA CYS A 80 5.27 5.67 -9.31
C CYS A 80 4.10 5.20 -8.43
N GLU A 81 4.34 4.79 -7.19
CA GLU A 81 3.28 4.33 -6.29
C GLU A 81 2.38 5.47 -5.82
N SER A 82 2.99 6.59 -5.43
CA SER A 82 2.28 7.79 -5.02
C SER A 82 1.30 8.29 -6.07
N GLN A 83 1.73 8.36 -7.34
CA GLN A 83 0.87 8.79 -8.43
C GLN A 83 -0.27 7.79 -8.71
N ALA A 84 -0.02 6.50 -8.57
CA ALA A 84 -1.04 5.47 -8.75
C ALA A 84 -2.14 5.57 -7.69
N HIS A 85 -1.79 5.82 -6.44
CA HIS A 85 -2.76 6.01 -5.36
C HIS A 85 -3.60 7.28 -5.57
N HIS A 86 -3.00 8.40 -5.96
CA HIS A 86 -3.75 9.63 -6.28
C HIS A 86 -4.73 9.44 -7.44
N ALA A 87 -4.31 8.77 -8.53
CA ALA A 87 -5.20 8.48 -9.65
C ALA A 87 -6.38 7.58 -9.24
N LEU A 88 -6.12 6.63 -8.33
CA LEU A 88 -7.15 5.75 -7.80
C LEU A 88 -8.16 6.50 -6.92
N ILE A 89 -7.70 7.40 -6.04
CA ILE A 89 -8.59 8.28 -5.25
C ILE A 89 -9.45 9.13 -6.16
N ALA A 90 -8.87 9.74 -7.20
CA ALA A 90 -9.63 10.55 -8.15
C ALA A 90 -10.75 9.74 -8.83
N ALA A 91 -10.44 8.52 -9.30
CA ALA A 91 -11.46 7.65 -9.91
C ALA A 91 -12.56 7.23 -8.92
N ILE A 92 -12.21 7.02 -7.66
CA ILE A 92 -13.18 6.71 -6.59
C ILE A 92 -14.06 7.93 -6.29
N ALA A 93 -13.48 9.13 -6.21
CA ALA A 93 -14.18 10.38 -5.97
C ALA A 93 -15.14 10.76 -7.13
N GLU A 94 -14.76 10.43 -8.36
CA GLU A 94 -15.58 10.59 -9.57
C GLU A 94 -16.68 9.51 -9.69
N HIS A 95 -16.74 8.55 -8.77
CA HIS A 95 -17.60 7.37 -8.82
C HIS A 95 -17.40 6.51 -10.10
N ASP A 96 -16.23 6.62 -10.74
CA ASP A 96 -15.88 5.81 -11.91
C ASP A 96 -15.31 4.45 -11.47
N GLY A 97 -16.23 3.51 -11.21
CA GLY A 97 -15.88 2.17 -10.76
C GLY A 97 -15.09 1.37 -11.78
N THR A 98 -15.26 1.62 -13.08
CA THR A 98 -14.50 0.92 -14.14
C THR A 98 -13.06 1.39 -14.15
N ARG A 99 -12.85 2.69 -14.14
CA ARG A 99 -11.51 3.28 -14.07
C ARG A 99 -10.78 2.91 -12.77
N ALA A 100 -11.48 2.95 -11.64
CA ALA A 100 -10.90 2.55 -10.35
C ALA A 100 -10.44 1.09 -10.35
N GLU A 101 -11.19 0.18 -10.99
CA GLU A 101 -10.80 -1.23 -11.15
C GLU A 101 -9.56 -1.38 -12.02
N GLU A 102 -9.51 -0.74 -13.18
CA GLU A 102 -8.37 -0.78 -14.10
C GLU A 102 -7.09 -0.23 -13.45
N LEU A 103 -7.18 0.89 -12.73
CA LEU A 103 -6.07 1.50 -12.02
C LEU A 103 -5.55 0.59 -10.90
N MET A 104 -6.43 -0.04 -10.13
CA MET A 104 -6.01 -0.99 -9.08
C MET A 104 -5.33 -2.22 -9.68
N GLN A 105 -5.84 -2.77 -10.77
CA GLN A 105 -5.23 -3.92 -11.45
C GLN A 105 -3.84 -3.57 -11.97
N SER A 106 -3.68 -2.42 -12.63
CA SER A 106 -2.39 -1.94 -13.12
C SER A 106 -1.40 -1.74 -11.97
N HIS A 107 -1.83 -1.08 -10.89
CA HIS A 107 -1.01 -0.85 -9.71
C HIS A 107 -0.49 -2.17 -9.09
N LEU A 108 -1.33 -3.18 -8.96
CA LEU A 108 -0.91 -4.49 -8.41
C LEU A 108 0.05 -5.23 -9.35
N VAL A 109 -0.12 -5.12 -10.67
CA VAL A 109 0.82 -5.68 -11.66
C VAL A 109 2.17 -4.98 -11.57
N ASP A 110 2.18 -3.65 -11.47
CA ASP A 110 3.39 -2.85 -11.33
C ASP A 110 4.15 -3.18 -10.04
N LEU A 111 3.43 -3.29 -8.93
CA LEU A 111 3.98 -3.70 -7.64
C LEU A 111 4.61 -5.10 -7.74
N HIS A 112 3.90 -6.08 -8.31
CA HIS A 112 4.44 -7.42 -8.49
C HIS A 112 5.71 -7.41 -9.36
N SER A 113 5.72 -6.63 -10.45
CA SER A 113 6.86 -6.52 -11.36
C SER A 113 8.09 -5.85 -10.72
N ALA A 114 7.89 -5.07 -9.66
CA ALA A 114 8.95 -4.38 -8.92
C ALA A 114 9.66 -5.31 -7.91
N LEU A 115 9.11 -6.50 -7.63
CA LEU A 115 9.70 -7.47 -6.72
C LEU A 115 10.73 -8.35 -7.46
N ASN A 116 11.94 -8.47 -6.92
CA ASN A 116 12.93 -9.43 -7.39
C ASN A 116 12.82 -10.74 -6.58
N LEU A 117 11.92 -11.61 -6.99
CA LEU A 117 11.67 -12.89 -6.31
C LEU A 117 12.69 -13.99 -6.69
N HIS A 118 13.60 -13.73 -7.64
CA HIS A 118 14.59 -14.69 -8.10
C HIS A 118 15.89 -14.67 -7.26
N GLU A 119 16.12 -13.60 -6.53
CA GLU A 119 17.27 -13.47 -5.65
C GLU A 119 16.83 -13.56 -4.20
N LEU A 120 17.55 -14.37 -3.42
CA LEU A 120 17.34 -14.38 -1.98
C LEU A 120 17.68 -12.99 -1.41
N PRO A 121 16.83 -12.43 -0.54
CA PRO A 121 17.17 -11.17 0.12
C PRO A 121 18.45 -11.37 0.94
N PRO A 122 19.29 -10.36 1.10
CA PRO A 122 20.44 -10.40 1.99
C PRO A 122 19.97 -10.49 3.45
N ILE A 123 19.66 -11.72 3.88
CA ILE A 123 18.97 -12.02 5.14
C ILE A 123 19.79 -11.59 6.36
N GLU A 124 21.13 -11.58 6.25
CA GLU A 124 21.96 -11.34 7.44
C GLU A 124 22.04 -9.89 7.88
N GLN A 125 21.86 -8.93 6.99
CA GLN A 125 22.06 -7.51 7.34
C GLN A 125 20.76 -6.77 7.71
N ASN A 126 19.62 -7.12 7.11
CA ASN A 126 18.38 -6.37 7.30
C ASN A 126 17.50 -6.90 8.43
N LEU A 127 17.35 -8.22 8.56
CA LEU A 127 16.52 -8.77 9.66
C LEU A 127 17.15 -8.52 11.03
N ARG A 128 18.47 -8.60 11.12
CA ARG A 128 19.19 -8.31 12.36
C ARG A 128 19.11 -6.84 12.74
N ALA A 129 19.19 -5.93 11.76
CA ALA A 129 19.04 -4.50 11.99
C ALA A 129 17.59 -4.10 12.36
N MET A 130 16.61 -4.81 11.82
CA MET A 130 15.19 -4.59 12.13
C MET A 130 14.74 -5.23 13.45
N LEU A 131 15.38 -6.33 13.88
CA LEU A 131 15.03 -7.05 15.11
C LEU A 131 15.91 -6.71 16.30
N LEU A 132 17.08 -6.10 16.10
CA LEU A 132 17.90 -5.58 17.17
C LEU A 132 17.38 -4.20 17.59
N VAL A 133 16.27 -4.20 18.30
CA VAL A 133 16.01 -3.17 19.30
C VAL A 133 17.18 -3.23 20.29
N ASP A 134 17.85 -2.11 20.40
CA ASP A 134 19.03 -1.84 21.20
C ASP A 134 18.92 -2.47 22.60
N THR A 135 19.61 -3.59 22.83
CA THR A 135 19.80 -4.18 24.16
C THR A 135 21.05 -3.60 24.84
N LYS A 136 21.29 -2.30 24.65
CA LYS A 136 22.24 -1.56 25.49
C LYS A 136 21.48 -0.73 26.51
N ARG A 137 21.19 -1.34 27.65
CA ARG A 137 21.11 -0.73 28.96
C ARG A 137 21.90 -1.56 29.96
#